data_9adf3de30edd787b188bcea82183f5b2
#
_entry.id   9adf3de30edd787b188bcea82183f5b2
#
_cell.length_a   1.000
_cell.length_b   1.000
_cell.length_c   1.000
_cell.angle_alpha   90.00
_cell.angle_beta   90.00
_cell.angle_gamma   90.00
#
_symmetry.space_group_name_H-M   'P 1'
#
loop_
_entity.id
_entity.type
_entity.pdbx_description
1 polymer ?
#
loop_
_entity_poly.entity_id
_entity_poly.type
_entity_poly.pdbx_seq_one_letter_code
_entity_poly.pdbx_strand_id
1 'polypeptide(L)'
;MNYDERGFSQMEFKNINTMRKLNNGVKIPCVGYGTFRTPEDVAERAVADAIEVGYRHIDTAAVYGNEEAVGRGIKDAGINRKELFVTSKLWNTERGYESTKKALQDSLDRLGLDYLDLYLIHCPANEKQFGTDAKRLNAETWRAMEEMYHEGKIRAIGLSNFMPHHVAELMETAEIKPMVDQIEVHPGWPHTEEIKKLQSMDLLVEAWAPLGGQGSTVLKNETLQQIAARHHKSVAQVCLRWVLQQGVLPLPKSVHVSRMQQNTDFFDFELTPDEMKQISALRDLGVQCADPDEVDY
;
A
#
# COMPACT_ATOMS: atom_id res chain seq x y z
N MET A 1 -0.11 -14.89 -26.76
CA MET A 1 0.36 -14.23 -25.53
C MET A 1 0.68 -12.78 -25.91
N ASN A 2 -0.16 -11.84 -25.53
CA ASN A 2 0.11 -10.43 -25.76
C ASN A 2 1.04 -9.97 -24.62
N TYR A 3 2.28 -9.69 -24.97
CA TYR A 3 3.19 -8.94 -24.09
C TYR A 3 2.84 -7.47 -24.23
N ASP A 4 2.76 -6.72 -23.10
CA ASP A 4 2.89 -5.28 -23.20
C ASP A 4 4.33 -4.96 -23.64
N GLU A 5 4.57 -3.74 -24.13
CA GLU A 5 5.88 -3.32 -24.67
C GLU A 5 7.05 -3.45 -23.64
N ARG A 6 6.77 -3.88 -22.41
CA ARG A 6 7.70 -4.03 -21.27
C ARG A 6 7.95 -5.49 -20.88
N GLY A 7 7.38 -6.48 -21.61
CA GLY A 7 7.61 -7.91 -21.36
C GLY A 7 6.88 -8.45 -20.11
N PHE A 8 5.99 -7.69 -19.50
CA PHE A 8 5.08 -8.22 -18.49
C PHE A 8 4.03 -9.07 -19.19
N SER A 9 4.11 -10.40 -19.06
CA SER A 9 2.97 -11.24 -19.38
C SER A 9 1.79 -10.69 -18.57
N GLN A 10 0.60 -10.59 -19.16
CA GLN A 10 -0.63 -10.34 -18.40
C GLN A 10 -0.68 -11.39 -17.28
N MET A 11 -0.34 -10.96 -16.07
CA MET A 11 -0.35 -11.85 -14.94
C MET A 11 -1.82 -12.14 -14.64
N GLU A 12 -2.23 -13.37 -14.81
CA GLU A 12 -3.60 -13.78 -14.54
C GLU A 12 -3.85 -13.71 -13.03
N PHE A 13 -4.49 -12.64 -12.59
CA PHE A 13 -4.93 -12.48 -11.21
C PHE A 13 -6.17 -13.34 -10.98
N LYS A 14 -6.05 -14.39 -10.18
CA LYS A 14 -7.13 -15.36 -9.93
C LYS A 14 -7.93 -15.08 -8.66
N ASN A 15 -7.29 -14.50 -7.66
CA ASN A 15 -7.89 -14.15 -6.37
C ASN A 15 -6.95 -13.19 -5.62
N ILE A 16 -7.40 -12.70 -4.46
CA ILE A 16 -6.63 -11.74 -3.62
C ILE A 16 -5.26 -12.25 -3.18
N ASN A 17 -5.04 -13.55 -3.17
CA ASN A 17 -3.78 -14.18 -2.75
C ASN A 17 -2.90 -14.60 -3.94
N THR A 18 -3.21 -14.18 -5.17
CA THR A 18 -2.28 -14.30 -6.28
C THR A 18 -1.01 -13.51 -5.95
N MET A 19 0.13 -14.21 -5.93
CA MET A 19 1.39 -13.62 -5.45
C MET A 19 2.08 -12.80 -6.53
N ARG A 20 2.52 -11.60 -6.16
CA ARG A 20 3.46 -10.77 -6.90
C ARG A 20 4.86 -10.98 -6.34
N LYS A 21 5.88 -10.88 -7.18
CA LYS A 21 7.28 -10.99 -6.75
C LYS A 21 7.90 -9.59 -6.70
N LEU A 22 8.47 -9.23 -5.56
CA LEU A 22 9.27 -8.02 -5.38
C LEU A 22 10.65 -8.18 -6.04
N ASN A 23 11.36 -7.08 -6.25
CA ASN A 23 12.69 -7.07 -6.87
C ASN A 23 13.75 -7.87 -6.09
N ASN A 24 13.56 -8.07 -4.76
CA ASN A 24 14.40 -8.93 -3.93
C ASN A 24 13.95 -10.40 -3.90
N GLY A 25 12.89 -10.76 -4.63
CA GLY A 25 12.36 -12.12 -4.70
C GLY A 25 11.31 -12.49 -3.66
N VAL A 26 11.06 -11.66 -2.66
CA VAL A 26 9.96 -11.84 -1.69
C VAL A 26 8.62 -11.78 -2.44
N LYS A 27 7.69 -12.63 -2.01
CA LYS A 27 6.34 -12.69 -2.60
C LYS A 27 5.33 -11.98 -1.70
N ILE A 28 4.47 -11.15 -2.31
CA ILE A 28 3.42 -10.38 -1.67
C ILE A 28 2.06 -10.70 -2.32
N PRO A 29 0.95 -10.88 -1.57
CA PRO A 29 -0.39 -11.02 -2.13
C PRO A 29 -0.80 -9.79 -2.93
N CYS A 30 -1.50 -9.97 -4.04
CA CYS A 30 -1.86 -8.87 -4.95
C CYS A 30 -2.96 -7.93 -4.41
N VAL A 31 -3.54 -8.23 -3.26
CA VAL A 31 -4.48 -7.36 -2.53
C VAL A 31 -4.18 -7.44 -1.04
N GLY A 32 -4.10 -6.29 -0.38
CA GLY A 32 -3.95 -6.23 1.07
C GLY A 32 -5.19 -5.66 1.77
N TYR A 33 -5.23 -5.81 3.08
CA TYR A 33 -6.24 -5.25 3.96
C TYR A 33 -5.64 -4.08 4.75
N GLY A 34 -6.14 -2.86 4.50
CA GLY A 34 -5.69 -1.65 5.19
C GLY A 34 -6.38 -1.44 6.54
N THR A 35 -5.66 -0.92 7.53
CA THR A 35 -6.17 -0.63 8.87
C THR A 35 -6.25 0.87 9.19
N PHE A 36 -5.91 1.75 8.25
CA PHE A 36 -5.97 3.20 8.46
C PHE A 36 -7.37 3.67 8.90
N ARG A 37 -7.44 4.53 9.89
CA ARG A 37 -8.69 5.01 10.50
C ARG A 37 -9.62 3.88 11.00
N THR A 38 -9.08 2.72 11.34
CA THR A 38 -9.81 1.73 12.13
C THR A 38 -9.56 2.03 13.60
N PRO A 39 -10.61 2.34 14.38
CA PRO A 39 -10.46 2.59 15.81
C PRO A 39 -9.86 1.36 16.51
N GLU A 40 -9.07 1.60 17.55
CA GLU A 40 -8.33 0.54 18.26
C GLU A 40 -9.28 -0.54 18.82
N ASP A 41 -10.40 -0.13 19.39
CA ASP A 41 -11.44 -1.03 19.94
C ASP A 41 -12.13 -1.92 18.90
N VAL A 42 -11.96 -1.61 17.61
CA VAL A 42 -12.54 -2.36 16.49
C VAL A 42 -11.47 -3.13 15.70
N ALA A 43 -10.22 -2.66 15.76
CA ALA A 43 -9.15 -3.15 14.88
C ALA A 43 -8.83 -4.63 15.09
N GLU A 44 -8.82 -5.12 16.32
CA GLU A 44 -8.59 -6.53 16.65
C GLU A 44 -9.57 -7.45 15.94
N ARG A 45 -10.87 -7.19 16.12
CA ARG A 45 -11.92 -7.96 15.48
C ARG A 45 -11.89 -7.83 13.96
N ALA A 46 -11.71 -6.62 13.45
CA ALA A 46 -11.71 -6.36 12.00
C ALA A 46 -10.55 -7.07 11.28
N VAL A 47 -9.37 -7.17 11.91
CA VAL A 47 -8.23 -7.91 11.36
C VAL A 47 -8.48 -9.41 11.39
N ALA A 48 -9.00 -9.96 12.49
CA ALA A 48 -9.35 -11.38 12.56
C ALA A 48 -10.41 -11.75 11.50
N ASP A 49 -11.48 -10.95 11.36
CA ASP A 49 -12.51 -11.11 10.34
C ASP A 49 -11.93 -11.03 8.92
N ALA A 50 -11.00 -10.09 8.64
CA ALA A 50 -10.35 -9.99 7.33
C ALA A 50 -9.53 -11.25 7.00
N ILE A 51 -8.80 -11.78 7.96
CA ILE A 51 -8.03 -13.02 7.78
C ILE A 51 -8.98 -14.22 7.56
N GLU A 52 -10.10 -14.28 8.28
CA GLU A 52 -11.15 -15.32 8.10
C GLU A 52 -11.79 -15.23 6.71
N VAL A 53 -12.03 -14.01 6.18
CA VAL A 53 -12.52 -13.79 4.80
C VAL A 53 -11.49 -14.25 3.76
N GLY A 54 -10.22 -14.35 4.11
CA GLY A 54 -9.16 -14.86 3.23
C GLY A 54 -8.04 -13.88 2.92
N TYR A 55 -8.03 -12.66 3.46
CA TYR A 55 -6.87 -11.77 3.30
C TYR A 55 -5.62 -12.39 3.92
N ARG A 56 -4.49 -12.21 3.26
CA ARG A 56 -3.17 -12.69 3.71
C ARG A 56 -2.12 -11.59 3.75
N HIS A 57 -2.49 -10.36 3.40
CA HIS A 57 -1.67 -9.17 3.55
C HIS A 57 -2.41 -8.17 4.44
N ILE A 58 -1.81 -7.79 5.57
CA ILE A 58 -2.32 -6.81 6.54
C ILE A 58 -1.40 -5.60 6.53
N ASP A 59 -1.98 -4.42 6.24
CA ASP A 59 -1.26 -3.14 6.22
C ASP A 59 -1.69 -2.27 7.40
N THR A 60 -0.72 -1.88 8.22
CA THR A 60 -0.87 -0.93 9.33
C THR A 60 0.25 0.11 9.32
N ALA A 61 0.32 0.95 10.35
CA ALA A 61 1.40 1.91 10.59
C ALA A 61 1.43 2.35 12.06
N ALA A 62 2.61 2.75 12.54
CA ALA A 62 2.79 3.23 13.91
C ALA A 62 1.84 4.39 14.26
N VAL A 63 1.68 5.36 13.33
CA VAL A 63 0.83 6.55 13.52
C VAL A 63 -0.67 6.24 13.58
N TYR A 64 -1.11 5.06 13.16
CA TYR A 64 -2.53 4.71 13.22
C TYR A 64 -3.04 4.47 14.66
N GLY A 65 -2.11 4.26 15.60
CA GLY A 65 -2.43 4.04 17.01
C GLY A 65 -3.16 2.73 17.28
N ASN A 66 -3.09 1.77 16.38
CA ASN A 66 -3.83 0.51 16.48
C ASN A 66 -2.97 -0.76 16.29
N GLU A 67 -1.63 -0.63 16.26
CA GLU A 67 -0.74 -1.77 16.04
C GLU A 67 -0.94 -2.89 17.09
N GLU A 68 -1.18 -2.56 18.37
CA GLU A 68 -1.43 -3.57 19.41
C GLU A 68 -2.70 -4.37 19.12
N ALA A 69 -3.78 -3.70 18.74
CA ALA A 69 -5.04 -4.36 18.38
C ALA A 69 -4.89 -5.19 17.09
N VAL A 70 -4.13 -4.69 16.09
CA VAL A 70 -3.79 -5.44 14.88
C VAL A 70 -3.02 -6.71 15.23
N GLY A 71 -2.02 -6.62 16.12
CA GLY A 71 -1.26 -7.77 16.61
C GLY A 71 -2.13 -8.82 17.31
N ARG A 72 -3.05 -8.38 18.19
CA ARG A 72 -4.05 -9.28 18.81
C ARG A 72 -4.94 -9.95 17.77
N GLY A 73 -5.46 -9.19 16.78
CA GLY A 73 -6.30 -9.74 15.72
C GLY A 73 -5.58 -10.78 14.83
N ILE A 74 -4.29 -10.56 14.55
CA ILE A 74 -3.43 -11.56 13.87
C ILE A 74 -3.31 -12.83 14.69
N LYS A 75 -3.08 -12.70 16.01
CA LYS A 75 -2.97 -13.82 16.93
C LYS A 75 -4.28 -14.59 17.04
N ASP A 76 -5.41 -13.89 17.18
CA ASP A 76 -6.74 -14.48 17.34
C ASP A 76 -7.24 -15.22 16.09
N ALA A 77 -6.77 -14.81 14.91
CA ALA A 77 -7.02 -15.52 13.66
C ALA A 77 -6.42 -16.94 13.62
N GLY A 78 -5.47 -17.25 14.49
CA GLY A 78 -4.94 -18.60 14.70
C GLY A 78 -4.22 -19.22 13.50
N ILE A 79 -3.87 -18.45 12.48
CA ILE A 79 -3.12 -18.96 11.32
C ILE A 79 -1.61 -18.83 11.54
N ASN A 80 -0.85 -19.62 10.78
CA ASN A 80 0.60 -19.57 10.87
C ASN A 80 1.11 -18.19 10.41
N ARG A 81 1.99 -17.53 11.20
CA ARG A 81 2.58 -16.22 10.87
C ARG A 81 3.22 -16.18 9.47
N LYS A 82 3.79 -17.30 9.02
CA LYS A 82 4.40 -17.42 7.69
C LYS A 82 3.41 -17.39 6.53
N GLU A 83 2.13 -17.55 6.80
CA GLU A 83 1.04 -17.43 5.81
C GLU A 83 0.55 -16.00 5.66
N LEU A 84 0.96 -15.09 6.56
CA LEU A 84 0.64 -13.69 6.51
C LEU A 84 1.81 -12.87 5.99
N PHE A 85 1.48 -11.83 5.26
CA PHE A 85 2.34 -10.72 4.88
C PHE A 85 1.90 -9.49 5.70
N VAL A 86 2.75 -9.00 6.60
CA VAL A 86 2.41 -7.89 7.51
C VAL A 86 3.30 -6.70 7.20
N THR A 87 2.65 -5.57 6.92
CA THR A 87 3.30 -4.27 6.66
C THR A 87 3.06 -3.32 7.82
N SER A 88 4.09 -2.61 8.26
CA SER A 88 3.98 -1.40 9.07
C SER A 88 4.86 -0.28 8.50
N LYS A 89 4.78 0.92 9.10
CA LYS A 89 5.42 2.12 8.56
C LYS A 89 6.04 2.95 9.67
N LEU A 90 7.23 3.49 9.37
CA LEU A 90 7.93 4.46 10.19
C LEU A 90 7.22 5.81 10.13
N TRP A 91 6.83 6.35 11.29
CA TRP A 91 6.24 7.68 11.30
C TRP A 91 7.29 8.80 11.16
N ASN A 92 6.83 9.96 10.73
CA ASN A 92 7.67 11.09 10.35
C ASN A 92 8.50 11.68 11.49
N THR A 93 8.08 11.50 12.75
CA THR A 93 8.85 11.95 13.93
C THR A 93 10.07 11.07 14.24
N GLU A 94 10.13 9.86 13.67
CA GLU A 94 11.13 8.84 13.97
C GLU A 94 12.21 8.71 12.87
N ARG A 95 12.47 9.81 12.13
CA ARG A 95 13.50 9.85 11.08
C ARG A 95 14.91 9.86 11.67
N GLY A 96 15.85 9.43 10.86
CA GLY A 96 17.25 9.30 11.23
C GLY A 96 17.62 7.90 11.69
N TYR A 97 18.92 7.60 11.77
CA TYR A 97 19.41 6.23 11.91
C TYR A 97 18.97 5.54 13.21
N GLU A 98 19.29 6.11 14.38
CA GLU A 98 18.99 5.49 15.67
C GLU A 98 17.49 5.48 15.99
N SER A 99 16.79 6.58 15.65
CA SER A 99 15.35 6.69 15.87
C SER A 99 14.58 5.64 15.06
N THR A 100 14.96 5.43 13.80
CA THR A 100 14.36 4.42 12.94
C THR A 100 14.50 3.00 13.50
N LYS A 101 15.69 2.64 14.01
CA LYS A 101 15.93 1.32 14.63
C LYS A 101 15.04 1.10 15.85
N LYS A 102 14.96 2.11 16.71
CA LYS A 102 14.08 2.08 17.88
C LYS A 102 12.62 1.97 17.47
N ALA A 103 12.15 2.77 16.53
CA ALA A 103 10.75 2.78 16.08
C ALA A 103 10.32 1.45 15.49
N LEU A 104 11.20 0.76 14.75
CA LEU A 104 10.92 -0.59 14.25
C LEU A 104 10.74 -1.57 15.41
N GLN A 105 11.65 -1.56 16.41
CA GLN A 105 11.52 -2.44 17.56
C GLN A 105 10.21 -2.16 18.33
N ASP A 106 9.88 -0.89 18.54
CA ASP A 106 8.62 -0.47 19.20
C ASP A 106 7.39 -0.98 18.41
N SER A 107 7.42 -0.96 17.07
CA SER A 107 6.35 -1.52 16.22
C SER A 107 6.25 -3.04 16.33
N LEU A 108 7.37 -3.74 16.33
CA LEU A 108 7.41 -5.20 16.53
C LEU A 108 6.83 -5.60 17.89
N ASP A 109 7.19 -4.85 18.94
CA ASP A 109 6.71 -5.08 20.32
C ASP A 109 5.19 -4.86 20.40
N ARG A 110 4.66 -3.76 19.83
CA ARG A 110 3.22 -3.49 19.80
C ARG A 110 2.45 -4.54 19.01
N LEU A 111 2.97 -4.96 17.86
CA LEU A 111 2.37 -6.02 17.04
C LEU A 111 2.52 -7.43 17.64
N GLY A 112 3.44 -7.61 18.60
CA GLY A 112 3.78 -8.92 19.15
C GLY A 112 4.42 -9.85 18.10
N LEU A 113 5.25 -9.32 17.22
CA LEU A 113 5.87 -10.03 16.10
C LEU A 113 7.40 -10.00 16.20
N ASP A 114 8.05 -11.06 15.72
CA ASP A 114 9.52 -11.16 15.65
C ASP A 114 10.08 -10.47 14.40
N TYR A 115 9.29 -10.33 13.35
CA TYR A 115 9.68 -9.70 12.08
C TYR A 115 8.47 -9.10 11.33
N LEU A 116 8.75 -8.13 10.45
CA LEU A 116 7.82 -7.62 9.45
C LEU A 116 8.14 -8.18 8.05
N ASP A 117 7.11 -8.37 7.23
CA ASP A 117 7.30 -8.72 5.83
C ASP A 117 7.69 -7.50 4.99
N LEU A 118 7.13 -6.32 5.33
CA LEU A 118 7.44 -5.05 4.70
C LEU A 118 7.45 -3.92 5.74
N TYR A 119 8.47 -3.08 5.69
CA TYR A 119 8.51 -1.84 6.46
C TYR A 119 8.74 -0.66 5.53
N LEU A 120 7.91 0.38 5.68
CA LEU A 120 7.91 1.56 4.79
C LEU A 120 8.33 2.82 5.55
N ILE A 121 9.07 3.72 4.90
CA ILE A 121 9.09 5.13 5.32
C ILE A 121 7.73 5.71 4.94
N HIS A 122 6.98 6.26 5.91
CA HIS A 122 5.58 6.65 5.72
C HIS A 122 5.40 7.84 4.77
N CYS A 123 6.32 8.82 4.85
CA CYS A 123 6.40 9.95 3.92
C CYS A 123 7.86 10.39 3.78
N PRO A 124 8.26 11.03 2.66
CA PRO A 124 9.58 11.62 2.55
C PRO A 124 9.78 12.76 3.55
N ALA A 125 11.01 12.94 4.05
CA ALA A 125 11.40 14.24 4.56
C ALA A 125 11.48 15.20 3.38
N ASN A 126 10.89 16.38 3.48
CA ASN A 126 10.86 17.38 2.42
C ASN A 126 11.60 18.66 2.82
N GLU A 127 12.01 19.45 1.82
CA GLU A 127 12.76 20.67 2.05
C GLU A 127 11.97 21.76 2.78
N LYS A 128 10.64 21.78 2.65
CA LYS A 128 9.78 22.73 3.32
C LYS A 128 9.84 22.57 4.85
N GLN A 129 9.88 21.32 5.31
CA GLN A 129 9.90 21.01 6.75
C GLN A 129 11.32 20.97 7.32
N PHE A 130 12.29 20.44 6.57
CA PHE A 130 13.65 20.14 7.05
C PHE A 130 14.76 20.93 6.33
N GLY A 131 14.42 21.76 5.34
CA GLY A 131 15.41 22.46 4.55
C GLY A 131 16.42 21.50 3.91
N THR A 132 17.68 21.86 3.92
CA THR A 132 18.78 21.04 3.37
C THR A 132 19.04 19.73 4.10
N ASP A 133 18.44 19.54 5.28
CA ASP A 133 18.56 18.28 6.04
C ASP A 133 17.64 17.16 5.53
N ALA A 134 16.65 17.46 4.71
CA ALA A 134 15.68 16.50 4.19
C ALA A 134 16.35 15.29 3.55
N LYS A 135 17.25 15.51 2.62
CA LYS A 135 18.00 14.46 1.92
C LYS A 135 18.82 13.59 2.87
N ARG A 136 19.52 14.21 3.81
CA ARG A 136 20.31 13.48 4.82
C ARG A 136 19.41 12.62 5.71
N LEU A 137 18.28 13.14 6.16
CA LEU A 137 17.34 12.40 7.01
C LEU A 137 16.74 11.20 6.27
N ASN A 138 16.34 11.34 5.01
CA ASN A 138 15.87 10.22 4.20
C ASN A 138 16.96 9.15 4.04
N ALA A 139 18.21 9.54 3.74
CA ALA A 139 19.33 8.62 3.58
C ALA A 139 19.70 7.90 4.89
N GLU A 140 19.74 8.59 6.03
CA GLU A 140 20.02 7.98 7.34
C GLU A 140 18.92 7.01 7.76
N THR A 141 17.66 7.37 7.53
CA THR A 141 16.50 6.50 7.77
C THR A 141 16.58 5.23 6.92
N TRP A 142 16.88 5.39 5.63
CA TRP A 142 17.01 4.26 4.71
C TRP A 142 18.15 3.32 5.12
N ARG A 143 19.32 3.86 5.45
CA ARG A 143 20.46 3.07 5.92
C ARG A 143 20.13 2.24 7.16
N ALA A 144 19.35 2.79 8.10
CA ALA A 144 18.88 2.03 9.26
C ALA A 144 17.97 0.87 8.83
N MET A 145 17.07 1.09 7.86
CA MET A 145 16.21 0.04 7.33
C MET A 145 16.99 -1.04 6.59
N GLU A 146 18.03 -0.69 5.85
CA GLU A 146 18.94 -1.64 5.20
C GLU A 146 19.64 -2.55 6.22
N GLU A 147 20.11 -1.99 7.33
CA GLU A 147 20.72 -2.78 8.42
C GLU A 147 19.71 -3.76 9.03
N MET A 148 18.50 -3.28 9.36
CA MET A 148 17.45 -4.13 9.94
C MET A 148 16.97 -5.20 8.94
N TYR A 149 17.03 -4.94 7.66
CA TYR A 149 16.80 -5.92 6.60
C TYR A 149 17.89 -7.00 6.60
N HIS A 150 19.16 -6.64 6.71
CA HIS A 150 20.28 -7.61 6.83
C HIS A 150 20.23 -8.42 8.12
N GLU A 151 19.73 -7.84 9.21
CA GLU A 151 19.48 -8.56 10.48
C GLU A 151 18.29 -9.53 10.40
N GLY A 152 17.51 -9.50 9.31
CA GLY A 152 16.34 -10.36 9.11
C GLY A 152 15.10 -9.95 9.91
N LYS A 153 15.08 -8.75 10.50
CA LYS A 153 13.90 -8.17 11.18
C LYS A 153 12.84 -7.67 10.20
N ILE A 154 13.25 -7.39 8.96
CA ILE A 154 12.39 -6.97 7.86
C ILE A 154 12.72 -7.81 6.64
N ARG A 155 11.72 -8.35 5.94
CA ARG A 155 11.92 -9.15 4.72
C ARG A 155 11.95 -8.33 3.45
N ALA A 156 11.29 -7.17 3.46
CA ALA A 156 11.28 -6.18 2.37
C ALA A 156 11.22 -4.78 2.94
N ILE A 157 11.92 -3.84 2.31
CA ILE A 157 11.93 -2.42 2.67
C ILE A 157 11.41 -1.57 1.53
N GLY A 158 10.68 -0.52 1.84
CA GLY A 158 10.05 0.33 0.84
C GLY A 158 9.68 1.71 1.35
N LEU A 159 8.92 2.38 0.54
CA LEU A 159 8.58 3.79 0.67
C LEU A 159 7.06 3.95 0.67
N SER A 160 6.57 5.06 1.19
CA SER A 160 5.19 5.50 1.03
C SER A 160 5.15 7.00 0.80
N ASN A 161 4.28 7.42 -0.12
CA ASN A 161 4.12 8.81 -0.53
C ASN A 161 5.39 9.45 -1.13
N PHE A 162 6.33 8.65 -1.63
CA PHE A 162 7.49 9.14 -2.37
C PHE A 162 7.10 9.34 -3.84
N MET A 163 7.34 10.53 -4.37
CA MET A 163 7.21 10.78 -5.80
C MET A 163 8.49 10.31 -6.53
N PRO A 164 8.47 10.11 -7.85
CA PRO A 164 9.63 9.60 -8.59
C PRO A 164 10.94 10.37 -8.36
N HIS A 165 10.87 11.68 -8.11
CA HIS A 165 12.06 12.49 -7.81
C HIS A 165 12.64 12.18 -6.42
N HIS A 166 11.78 11.96 -5.40
CA HIS A 166 12.23 11.52 -4.08
C HIS A 166 12.93 10.16 -4.13
N VAL A 167 12.37 9.22 -4.90
CA VAL A 167 12.98 7.90 -5.11
C VAL A 167 14.33 8.03 -5.79
N ALA A 168 14.42 8.87 -6.84
CA ALA A 168 15.69 9.10 -7.55
C ALA A 168 16.76 9.71 -6.64
N GLU A 169 16.40 10.66 -5.78
CA GLU A 169 17.30 11.25 -4.81
C GLU A 169 17.78 10.22 -3.77
N LEU A 170 16.87 9.41 -3.21
CA LEU A 170 17.23 8.37 -2.26
C LEU A 170 18.19 7.35 -2.86
N MET A 171 17.99 6.99 -4.13
CA MET A 171 18.83 6.04 -4.85
C MET A 171 20.28 6.51 -5.08
N GLU A 172 20.60 7.79 -4.87
CA GLU A 172 21.98 8.26 -4.93
C GLU A 172 22.85 7.70 -3.80
N THR A 173 22.22 7.30 -2.67
CA THR A 173 22.93 6.82 -1.47
C THR A 173 22.50 5.43 -1.01
N ALA A 174 21.36 4.91 -1.49
CA ALA A 174 20.84 3.61 -1.12
C ALA A 174 21.71 2.47 -1.67
N GLU A 175 22.08 1.52 -0.81
CA GLU A 175 22.74 0.26 -1.19
C GLU A 175 21.72 -0.79 -1.64
N ILE A 176 20.56 -0.82 -0.99
CA ILE A 176 19.43 -1.70 -1.32
C ILE A 176 18.34 -0.86 -1.98
N LYS A 177 17.93 -1.28 -3.17
CA LYS A 177 16.84 -0.64 -3.90
C LYS A 177 15.52 -0.80 -3.16
N PRO A 178 14.68 0.24 -3.04
CA PRO A 178 13.30 0.08 -2.55
C PRO A 178 12.54 -0.98 -3.36
N MET A 179 11.71 -1.76 -2.68
CA MET A 179 10.94 -2.84 -3.30
C MET A 179 9.51 -2.43 -3.60
N VAL A 180 8.96 -1.53 -2.78
CA VAL A 180 7.58 -1.06 -2.82
C VAL A 180 7.55 0.45 -2.67
N ASP A 181 6.61 1.10 -3.35
CA ASP A 181 6.16 2.45 -3.00
C ASP A 181 4.63 2.47 -2.88
N GLN A 182 4.12 2.86 -1.72
CA GLN A 182 2.70 2.89 -1.40
C GLN A 182 2.17 4.32 -1.48
N ILE A 183 1.39 4.65 -2.50
CA ILE A 183 0.85 5.99 -2.75
C ILE A 183 -0.68 6.01 -2.80
N GLU A 184 -1.30 7.20 -2.67
CA GLU A 184 -2.74 7.33 -2.89
C GLU A 184 -3.08 7.12 -4.36
N VAL A 185 -3.91 6.10 -4.67
CA VAL A 185 -4.38 5.85 -6.04
C VAL A 185 -5.83 5.42 -6.04
N HIS A 186 -6.69 6.21 -6.68
CA HIS A 186 -8.11 5.89 -6.89
C HIS A 186 -8.65 6.64 -8.12
N PRO A 187 -9.82 6.28 -8.64
CA PRO A 187 -10.50 7.09 -9.64
C PRO A 187 -10.67 8.53 -9.15
N GLY A 188 -10.22 9.51 -9.92
CA GLY A 188 -10.13 10.92 -9.51
C GLY A 188 -8.74 11.38 -9.05
N TRP A 189 -7.87 10.45 -8.66
CA TRP A 189 -6.46 10.69 -8.31
C TRP A 189 -5.57 9.56 -8.87
N PRO A 190 -5.42 9.45 -10.21
CA PRO A 190 -4.90 8.25 -10.86
C PRO A 190 -3.38 8.09 -10.85
N HIS A 191 -2.60 9.15 -10.65
CA HIS A 191 -1.12 9.13 -10.69
C HIS A 191 -0.50 8.32 -11.85
N THR A 192 -1.12 8.36 -13.03
CA THR A 192 -0.79 7.44 -14.14
C THR A 192 0.67 7.52 -14.57
N GLU A 193 1.25 8.71 -14.65
CA GLU A 193 2.64 8.89 -15.09
C GLU A 193 3.63 8.57 -13.95
N GLU A 194 3.29 8.93 -12.71
CA GLU A 194 4.07 8.60 -11.51
C GLU A 194 4.16 7.09 -11.33
N ILE A 195 3.03 6.37 -11.44
CA ILE A 195 2.99 4.91 -11.39
C ILE A 195 3.89 4.28 -12.44
N LYS A 196 3.78 4.70 -13.71
CA LYS A 196 4.65 4.19 -14.78
C LYS A 196 6.13 4.43 -14.48
N LYS A 197 6.45 5.63 -13.95
CA LYS A 197 7.82 5.99 -13.62
C LYS A 197 8.36 5.12 -12.47
N LEU A 198 7.61 4.96 -11.37
CA LEU A 198 7.97 4.10 -10.25
C LEU A 198 8.14 2.64 -10.70
N GLN A 199 7.21 2.12 -11.50
CA GLN A 199 7.32 0.78 -12.08
C GLN A 199 8.55 0.63 -12.99
N SER A 200 8.92 1.67 -13.77
CA SER A 200 10.14 1.67 -14.58
C SER A 200 11.42 1.65 -13.76
N MET A 201 11.34 2.07 -12.50
CA MET A 201 12.41 1.98 -11.51
C MET A 201 12.41 0.63 -10.78
N ASP A 202 11.56 -0.33 -11.21
CA ASP A 202 11.42 -1.68 -10.67
C ASP A 202 10.83 -1.73 -9.23
N LEU A 203 9.96 -0.76 -8.90
CA LEU A 203 9.18 -0.77 -7.66
C LEU A 203 7.80 -1.36 -7.93
N LEU A 204 7.31 -2.17 -6.99
CA LEU A 204 5.89 -2.49 -6.91
C LEU A 204 5.15 -1.29 -6.32
N VAL A 205 4.11 -0.82 -6.99
CA VAL A 205 3.27 0.25 -6.45
C VAL A 205 2.07 -0.35 -5.71
N GLU A 206 1.81 0.14 -4.50
CA GLU A 206 0.60 -0.14 -3.73
C GLU A 206 -0.31 1.09 -3.71
N ALA A 207 -1.62 0.87 -3.72
CA ALA A 207 -2.63 1.92 -3.65
C ALA A 207 -3.28 1.95 -2.27
N TRP A 208 -2.95 2.94 -1.45
CA TRP A 208 -3.78 3.23 -0.30
C TRP A 208 -5.00 4.07 -0.71
N ALA A 209 -6.08 4.00 0.07
CA ALA A 209 -7.39 4.59 -0.23
C ALA A 209 -7.92 4.28 -1.65
N PRO A 210 -7.88 3.04 -2.16
CA PRO A 210 -8.25 2.72 -3.55
C PRO A 210 -9.72 3.02 -3.88
N LEU A 211 -10.54 3.30 -2.88
CA LEU A 211 -11.95 3.70 -2.98
C LEU A 211 -12.18 5.19 -2.69
N GLY A 212 -11.11 6.00 -2.62
CA GLY A 212 -11.13 7.46 -2.45
C GLY A 212 -11.20 7.94 -0.99
N GLY A 213 -11.33 7.06 -0.01
CA GLY A 213 -11.32 7.44 1.42
C GLY A 213 -12.52 8.28 1.90
N GLN A 214 -12.37 8.91 3.06
CA GLN A 214 -13.45 9.64 3.72
C GLN A 214 -13.75 10.97 3.00
N GLY A 215 -15.03 11.23 2.76
CA GLY A 215 -15.49 12.46 2.08
C GLY A 215 -15.38 12.42 0.56
N SER A 216 -14.78 11.38 -0.02
CA SER A 216 -14.69 11.18 -1.45
C SER A 216 -16.05 10.91 -2.10
N THR A 217 -16.19 11.35 -3.35
CA THR A 217 -17.38 11.10 -4.18
C THR A 217 -17.18 9.94 -5.15
N VAL A 218 -16.06 9.23 -5.11
CA VAL A 218 -15.71 8.11 -6.00
C VAL A 218 -16.85 7.10 -6.11
N LEU A 219 -17.37 6.61 -4.98
CA LEU A 219 -18.43 5.59 -4.98
C LEU A 219 -19.80 6.09 -5.48
N LYS A 220 -19.94 7.40 -5.69
CA LYS A 220 -21.18 8.04 -6.18
C LYS A 220 -21.03 8.57 -7.62
N ASN A 221 -19.85 8.42 -8.23
CA ASN A 221 -19.58 8.93 -9.56
C ASN A 221 -20.40 8.19 -10.63
N GLU A 222 -21.10 8.93 -11.49
CA GLU A 222 -22.02 8.37 -12.49
C GLU A 222 -21.31 7.50 -13.54
N THR A 223 -20.12 7.90 -13.99
CA THR A 223 -19.33 7.11 -14.95
C THR A 223 -18.97 5.74 -14.36
N LEU A 224 -18.53 5.73 -13.10
CA LEU A 224 -18.21 4.47 -12.40
C LEU A 224 -19.46 3.60 -12.19
N GLN A 225 -20.61 4.21 -11.87
CA GLN A 225 -21.88 3.48 -11.75
C GLN A 225 -22.32 2.85 -13.08
N GLN A 226 -22.17 3.56 -14.19
CA GLN A 226 -22.49 3.04 -15.53
C GLN A 226 -21.57 1.87 -15.91
N ILE A 227 -20.27 1.96 -15.61
CA ILE A 227 -19.30 0.87 -15.84
C ILE A 227 -19.66 -0.33 -14.95
N ALA A 228 -19.91 -0.09 -13.66
CA ALA A 228 -20.29 -1.12 -12.72
C ALA A 228 -21.56 -1.91 -13.14
N ALA A 229 -22.57 -1.19 -13.64
CA ALA A 229 -23.80 -1.79 -14.15
C ALA A 229 -23.55 -2.71 -15.37
N ARG A 230 -22.65 -2.32 -16.31
CA ARG A 230 -22.30 -3.16 -17.46
C ARG A 230 -21.65 -4.49 -17.08
N HIS A 231 -20.84 -4.47 -16.02
CA HIS A 231 -20.15 -5.65 -15.52
C HIS A 231 -20.93 -6.41 -14.42
N HIS A 232 -22.13 -5.95 -14.04
CA HIS A 232 -22.91 -6.50 -12.93
C HIS A 232 -22.12 -6.53 -11.61
N LYS A 233 -21.28 -5.49 -11.37
CA LYS A 233 -20.43 -5.34 -10.19
C LYS A 233 -20.77 -4.04 -9.45
N SER A 234 -20.27 -3.91 -8.22
CA SER A 234 -20.34 -2.66 -7.47
C SER A 234 -19.27 -1.67 -7.97
N VAL A 235 -19.47 -0.39 -7.69
CA VAL A 235 -18.46 0.65 -7.98
C VAL A 235 -17.14 0.34 -7.25
N ALA A 236 -17.20 -0.18 -6.03
CA ALA A 236 -16.00 -0.56 -5.28
C ALA A 236 -15.18 -1.64 -6.02
N GLN A 237 -15.85 -2.67 -6.53
CA GLN A 237 -15.18 -3.73 -7.32
C GLN A 237 -14.57 -3.19 -8.61
N VAL A 238 -15.25 -2.26 -9.29
CA VAL A 238 -14.71 -1.58 -10.49
C VAL A 238 -13.45 -0.78 -10.14
N CYS A 239 -13.46 -0.02 -9.04
CA CYS A 239 -12.28 0.73 -8.59
C CYS A 239 -11.10 -0.19 -8.27
N LEU A 240 -11.33 -1.28 -7.54
CA LEU A 240 -10.29 -2.25 -7.19
C LEU A 240 -9.73 -2.95 -8.43
N ARG A 241 -10.60 -3.32 -9.39
CA ARG A 241 -10.17 -3.90 -10.65
C ARG A 241 -9.34 -2.91 -11.48
N TRP A 242 -9.75 -1.65 -11.55
CA TRP A 242 -9.01 -0.60 -12.23
C TRP A 242 -7.61 -0.39 -11.64
N VAL A 243 -7.47 -0.36 -10.31
CA VAL A 243 -6.17 -0.29 -9.64
C VAL A 243 -5.31 -1.49 -10.03
N LEU A 244 -5.86 -2.70 -9.91
CA LEU A 244 -5.13 -3.94 -10.17
C LEU A 244 -4.68 -4.06 -11.64
N GLN A 245 -5.51 -3.62 -12.60
CA GLN A 245 -5.17 -3.67 -14.03
C GLN A 245 -4.05 -2.70 -14.43
N GLN A 246 -3.72 -1.73 -13.61
CA GLN A 246 -2.52 -0.88 -13.77
C GLN A 246 -1.24 -1.54 -13.23
N GLY A 247 -1.33 -2.78 -12.73
CA GLY A 247 -0.23 -3.46 -12.04
C GLY A 247 0.02 -2.94 -10.63
N VAL A 248 -0.92 -2.18 -10.06
CA VAL A 248 -0.89 -1.61 -8.71
C VAL A 248 -1.65 -2.52 -7.75
N LEU A 249 -1.16 -2.67 -6.53
CA LEU A 249 -1.72 -3.53 -5.50
C LEU A 249 -2.67 -2.71 -4.60
N PRO A 250 -4.00 -2.96 -4.62
CA PRO A 250 -4.95 -2.19 -3.82
C PRO A 250 -4.98 -2.65 -2.36
N LEU A 251 -5.15 -1.68 -1.45
CA LEU A 251 -5.29 -1.87 0.00
C LEU A 251 -6.67 -1.35 0.48
N PRO A 252 -7.78 -2.03 0.13
CA PRO A 252 -9.09 -1.64 0.62
C PRO A 252 -9.21 -1.82 2.13
N LYS A 253 -10.02 -0.97 2.77
CA LYS A 253 -10.34 -1.02 4.19
C LYS A 253 -11.83 -1.16 4.40
N SER A 254 -12.25 -2.02 5.31
CA SER A 254 -13.60 -2.10 5.84
C SER A 254 -13.59 -2.72 7.24
N VAL A 255 -14.56 -2.35 8.07
CA VAL A 255 -14.84 -3.02 9.35
C VAL A 255 -16.11 -3.90 9.27
N HIS A 256 -16.67 -4.03 8.08
CA HIS A 256 -17.87 -4.84 7.83
C HIS A 256 -17.51 -6.07 7.01
N VAL A 257 -17.74 -7.25 7.53
CA VAL A 257 -17.42 -8.54 6.89
C VAL A 257 -17.99 -8.64 5.47
N SER A 258 -19.24 -8.23 5.27
CA SER A 258 -19.87 -8.26 3.94
C SER A 258 -19.15 -7.40 2.89
N ARG A 259 -18.61 -6.23 3.30
CA ARG A 259 -17.81 -5.38 2.41
C ARG A 259 -16.40 -5.95 2.22
N MET A 260 -15.81 -6.57 3.25
CA MET A 260 -14.54 -7.28 3.11
C MET A 260 -14.67 -8.37 2.04
N GLN A 261 -15.72 -9.21 2.11
CA GLN A 261 -16.03 -10.23 1.12
C GLN A 261 -16.27 -9.62 -0.27
N GLN A 262 -17.07 -8.56 -0.38
CA GLN A 262 -17.29 -7.88 -1.66
C GLN A 262 -15.99 -7.35 -2.27
N ASN A 263 -15.08 -6.84 -1.45
CA ASN A 263 -13.77 -6.34 -1.90
C ASN A 263 -12.79 -7.46 -2.29
N THR A 264 -13.14 -8.73 -2.13
CA THR A 264 -12.36 -9.87 -2.65
C THR A 264 -12.92 -10.46 -3.95
N ASP A 265 -14.13 -10.03 -4.38
CA ASP A 265 -14.87 -10.58 -5.51
C ASP A 265 -14.82 -9.66 -6.75
N PHE A 266 -13.64 -9.49 -7.34
CA PHE A 266 -13.46 -8.65 -8.55
C PHE A 266 -12.46 -9.23 -9.56
N PHE A 267 -12.25 -10.55 -9.52
CA PHE A 267 -11.29 -11.23 -10.40
C PHE A 267 -11.93 -11.89 -11.63
N ASP A 268 -13.25 -11.97 -11.68
CA ASP A 268 -14.05 -12.65 -12.70
C ASP A 268 -14.46 -11.76 -13.88
N PHE A 269 -13.98 -10.50 -13.92
CA PHE A 269 -14.22 -9.57 -15.04
C PHE A 269 -12.98 -8.74 -15.35
N GLU A 270 -12.95 -8.14 -16.52
CA GLU A 270 -11.90 -7.20 -16.94
C GLU A 270 -12.52 -5.91 -17.48
N LEU A 271 -11.90 -4.78 -17.13
CA LEU A 271 -12.23 -3.49 -17.72
C LEU A 271 -11.59 -3.41 -19.10
N THR A 272 -12.37 -2.95 -20.08
CA THR A 272 -11.87 -2.70 -21.42
C THR A 272 -10.86 -1.54 -21.45
N PRO A 273 -9.99 -1.43 -22.46
CA PRO A 273 -9.09 -0.29 -22.60
C PRO A 273 -9.80 1.08 -22.58
N ASP A 274 -11.00 1.17 -23.16
CA ASP A 274 -11.80 2.38 -23.14
C ASP A 274 -12.33 2.71 -21.74
N GLU A 275 -12.77 1.72 -20.96
CA GLU A 275 -13.19 1.91 -19.58
C GLU A 275 -12.01 2.30 -18.69
N MET A 276 -10.85 1.66 -18.85
CA MET A 276 -9.61 2.04 -18.16
C MET A 276 -9.27 3.51 -18.42
N LYS A 277 -9.36 3.96 -19.67
CA LYS A 277 -9.12 5.35 -20.08
C LYS A 277 -10.16 6.32 -19.50
N GLN A 278 -11.45 5.95 -19.53
CA GLN A 278 -12.53 6.76 -18.94
C GLN A 278 -12.32 6.95 -17.44
N ILE A 279 -12.00 5.88 -16.71
CA ILE A 279 -11.75 5.94 -15.26
C ILE A 279 -10.50 6.77 -14.97
N SER A 280 -9.42 6.58 -15.70
CA SER A 280 -8.16 7.32 -15.53
C SER A 280 -8.28 8.82 -15.88
N ALA A 281 -9.32 9.22 -16.60
CA ALA A 281 -9.59 10.62 -16.92
C ALA A 281 -10.40 11.35 -15.83
N LEU A 282 -10.97 10.64 -14.86
CA LEU A 282 -11.72 11.25 -13.76
C LEU A 282 -10.81 12.12 -12.88
N ARG A 283 -11.34 13.24 -12.40
CA ARG A 283 -10.66 14.21 -11.54
C ARG A 283 -11.62 14.72 -10.46
N ASP A 284 -11.07 15.33 -9.42
CA ASP A 284 -11.81 16.07 -8.39
C ASP A 284 -12.85 15.24 -7.62
N LEU A 285 -12.57 13.95 -7.42
CA LEU A 285 -13.44 13.05 -6.64
C LEU A 285 -13.05 12.96 -5.15
N GLY A 286 -12.13 13.81 -4.70
CA GLY A 286 -11.57 13.85 -3.35
C GLY A 286 -10.15 13.29 -3.32
N VAL A 287 -9.29 13.92 -2.53
CA VAL A 287 -7.89 13.56 -2.30
C VAL A 287 -7.69 13.52 -0.79
N GLN A 288 -6.97 12.54 -0.28
CA GLN A 288 -6.71 12.38 1.15
C GLN A 288 -5.32 12.85 1.54
N CYS A 289 -4.34 12.71 0.63
CA CYS A 289 -2.96 13.13 0.84
C CYS A 289 -2.75 14.55 0.31
N ALA A 290 -2.02 15.36 1.07
CA ALA A 290 -1.44 16.58 0.54
C ALA A 290 -0.21 16.25 -0.32
N ASP A 291 0.26 17.21 -1.12
CA ASP A 291 1.49 17.08 -1.89
C ASP A 291 2.67 16.80 -0.95
N PRO A 292 3.42 15.69 -1.14
CA PRO A 292 4.54 15.33 -0.27
C PRO A 292 5.64 16.38 -0.17
N ASP A 293 5.79 17.25 -1.18
CA ASP A 293 6.74 18.37 -1.15
C ASP A 293 6.26 19.55 -0.31
N GLU A 294 4.95 19.64 -0.07
CA GLU A 294 4.31 20.80 0.56
C GLU A 294 3.77 20.50 1.97
N VAL A 295 3.77 19.25 2.41
CA VAL A 295 3.23 18.89 3.73
C VAL A 295 4.18 19.27 4.86
N ASP A 296 3.53 19.60 5.99
CA ASP A 296 4.17 19.93 7.25
C ASP A 296 3.54 19.02 8.32
N TYR A 297 4.10 17.80 8.46
CA TYR A 297 3.61 16.78 9.40
C TYR A 297 4.21 16.92 10.80
#